data_afee87f54ca628ccb43be68655e613b7
#
_entry.id   afee87f54ca628ccb43be68655e613b7
#
_cell.length_a   1.000
_cell.length_b   1.000
_cell.length_c   1.000
_cell.angle_alpha   90.00
_cell.angle_beta   90.00
_cell.angle_gamma   90.00
#
_symmetry.space_group_name_H-M   'P 1'
#
loop_
_entity.id
_entity.type
_entity.pdbx_description
1 polymer ?
#
loop_
_entity_poly.entity_id
_entity_poly.type
_entity_poly.pdbx_seq_one_letter_code
_entity_poly.pdbx_strand_id
1 'polypeptide(L)'
;MVGALELVTSIAGLIAFVETLLGFASELRSLSSDCSSLVDELAVLNRVLNEVDREFRESINLCTAEARATTLDVLEGCILQCKATCEELRDVINRIRRSKAKKVRARLEAGKIREGLKRLERDKSTLRLMMATIT
;
A
#
# COMPACT_ATOMS: atom_id res chain seq x y z
N MET A 1 19.07 0.91 12.02
CA MET A 1 19.40 0.96 10.59
C MET A 1 18.92 -0.30 9.90
N VAL A 2 18.20 -0.17 8.79
CA VAL A 2 17.67 -1.28 8.04
C VAL A 2 18.64 -1.70 6.94
N GLY A 3 18.83 -3.01 6.77
CA GLY A 3 19.64 -3.55 5.67
C GLY A 3 18.79 -3.72 4.40
N ALA A 4 19.47 -3.82 3.25
CA ALA A 4 18.81 -4.00 1.94
C ALA A 4 17.96 -5.28 1.90
N LEU A 5 18.45 -6.38 2.47
CA LEU A 5 17.73 -7.64 2.50
C LEU A 5 16.45 -7.55 3.35
N GLU A 6 16.55 -6.88 4.50
CA GLU A 6 15.40 -6.68 5.38
C GLU A 6 14.32 -5.85 4.69
N LEU A 7 14.73 -4.82 3.94
CA LEU A 7 13.80 -3.97 3.20
C LEU A 7 13.14 -4.73 2.06
N VAL A 8 13.88 -5.56 1.32
CA VAL A 8 13.33 -6.44 0.28
C VAL A 8 12.24 -7.34 0.88
N THR A 9 12.50 -7.91 2.05
CA THR A 9 11.55 -8.75 2.76
C THR A 9 10.31 -7.95 3.17
N SER A 10 10.49 -6.72 3.65
CA SER A 10 9.38 -5.84 4.04
C SER A 10 8.51 -5.46 2.85
N ILE A 11 9.12 -5.15 1.71
CA ILE A 11 8.38 -4.83 0.48
C ILE A 11 7.58 -6.05 0.02
N ALA A 12 8.19 -7.22 0.00
CA ALA A 12 7.51 -8.46 -0.39
C ALA A 12 6.33 -8.78 0.53
N GLY A 13 6.51 -8.57 1.84
CA GLY A 13 5.45 -8.76 2.82
C GLY A 13 4.28 -7.80 2.60
N LEU A 14 4.57 -6.54 2.29
CA LEU A 14 3.53 -5.55 1.99
C LEU A 14 2.78 -5.90 0.70
N ILE A 15 3.49 -6.34 -0.34
CA ILE A 15 2.87 -6.79 -1.59
C ILE A 15 1.87 -7.92 -1.30
N ALA A 16 2.28 -8.94 -0.55
CA ALA A 16 1.42 -10.06 -0.19
C ALA A 16 0.19 -9.59 0.60
N PHE A 17 0.37 -8.65 1.52
CA PHE A 17 -0.72 -8.07 2.30
C PHE A 17 -1.71 -7.33 1.40
N VAL A 18 -1.21 -6.48 0.49
CA VAL A 18 -2.07 -5.74 -0.45
C VAL A 18 -2.85 -6.69 -1.37
N GLU A 19 -2.22 -7.76 -1.83
CA GLU A 19 -2.90 -8.78 -2.65
C GLU A 19 -4.05 -9.43 -1.90
N THR A 20 -3.84 -9.75 -0.62
CA THR A 20 -4.89 -10.30 0.25
C THR A 20 -6.02 -9.30 0.44
N LEU A 21 -5.69 -8.03 0.71
CA LEU A 21 -6.70 -6.97 0.86
C LEU A 21 -7.49 -6.77 -0.42
N LEU A 22 -6.82 -6.80 -1.57
CA LEU A 22 -7.45 -6.65 -2.87
C LEU A 22 -8.48 -7.75 -3.10
N GLY A 23 -8.16 -8.98 -2.73
CA GLY A 23 -9.08 -10.11 -2.80
C GLY A 23 -10.33 -9.87 -1.95
N PHE A 24 -10.14 -9.45 -0.71
CA PHE A 24 -11.26 -9.17 0.21
C PHE A 24 -12.09 -7.97 -0.24
N ALA A 25 -11.42 -6.89 -0.66
CA ALA A 25 -12.11 -5.69 -1.13
C ALA A 25 -12.93 -5.96 -2.39
N SER A 26 -12.45 -6.85 -3.26
CA SER A 26 -13.15 -7.23 -4.50
C SER A 26 -14.54 -7.81 -4.22
N GLU A 27 -14.72 -8.49 -3.10
CA GLU A 27 -16.03 -9.02 -2.67
C GLU A 27 -17.02 -7.88 -2.38
N LEU A 28 -16.51 -6.69 -2.06
CA LEU A 28 -17.33 -5.53 -1.66
C LEU A 28 -17.59 -4.54 -2.79
N ARG A 29 -17.05 -4.80 -3.99
CA ARG A 29 -17.06 -3.85 -5.11
C ARG A 29 -18.46 -3.33 -5.43
N SER A 30 -19.46 -4.20 -5.39
CA SER A 30 -20.83 -3.85 -5.78
C SER A 30 -21.62 -3.11 -4.69
N LEU A 31 -21.08 -2.95 -3.50
CA LEU A 31 -21.81 -2.36 -2.38
C LEU A 31 -21.91 -0.84 -2.47
N SER A 32 -20.91 -0.19 -3.03
CA SER A 32 -20.90 1.27 -3.21
C SER A 32 -19.81 1.69 -4.18
N SER A 33 -19.89 2.94 -4.66
CA SER A 33 -18.83 3.53 -5.49
C SER A 33 -17.51 3.67 -4.71
N ASP A 34 -17.58 3.96 -3.41
CA ASP A 34 -16.38 4.04 -2.57
C ASP A 34 -15.68 2.70 -2.46
N CYS A 35 -16.43 1.61 -2.31
CA CYS A 35 -15.86 0.25 -2.29
C CYS A 35 -15.22 -0.10 -3.64
N SER A 36 -15.87 0.27 -4.75
CA SER A 36 -15.30 0.06 -6.08
C SER A 36 -14.00 0.84 -6.26
N SER A 37 -13.97 2.10 -5.84
CA SER A 37 -12.76 2.94 -5.88
C SER A 37 -11.64 2.34 -5.03
N LEU A 38 -11.98 1.76 -3.88
CA LEU A 38 -11.00 1.11 -3.02
C LEU A 38 -10.33 -0.07 -3.72
N VAL A 39 -11.10 -0.89 -4.42
CA VAL A 39 -10.56 -2.02 -5.20
C VAL A 39 -9.59 -1.51 -6.27
N ASP A 40 -9.98 -0.48 -7.01
CA ASP A 40 -9.16 0.09 -8.07
C ASP A 40 -7.85 0.68 -7.50
N GLU A 41 -7.93 1.39 -6.39
CA GLU A 41 -6.74 1.97 -5.74
C GLU A 41 -5.79 0.91 -5.19
N LEU A 42 -6.32 -0.15 -4.60
CA LEU A 42 -5.49 -1.26 -4.11
C LEU A 42 -4.79 -1.97 -5.27
N ALA A 43 -5.47 -2.11 -6.41
CA ALA A 43 -4.87 -2.70 -7.61
C ALA A 43 -3.72 -1.84 -8.13
N VAL A 44 -3.90 -0.52 -8.15
CA VAL A 44 -2.83 0.42 -8.57
C VAL A 44 -1.67 0.38 -7.57
N LEU A 45 -1.96 0.38 -6.27
CA LEU A 45 -0.94 0.27 -5.24
C LEU A 45 -0.11 -1.01 -5.41
N ASN A 46 -0.77 -2.12 -5.70
CA ASN A 46 -0.07 -3.39 -5.92
C ASN A 46 0.92 -3.27 -7.08
N ARG A 47 0.52 -2.63 -8.19
CA ARG A 47 1.43 -2.40 -9.32
C ARG A 47 2.60 -1.51 -8.94
N VAL A 48 2.34 -0.43 -8.21
CA VAL A 48 3.40 0.49 -7.76
C VAL A 48 4.39 -0.24 -6.86
N LEU A 49 3.92 -1.05 -5.93
CA LEU A 49 4.79 -1.82 -5.03
C LEU A 49 5.65 -2.84 -5.79
N ASN A 50 5.08 -3.49 -6.81
CA ASN A 50 5.86 -4.42 -7.65
C ASN A 50 6.94 -3.68 -8.45
N GLU A 51 6.64 -2.48 -8.94
CA GLU A 51 7.64 -1.63 -9.61
C GLU A 51 8.74 -1.21 -8.64
N VAL A 52 8.37 -0.81 -7.43
CA VAL A 52 9.32 -0.44 -6.37
C VAL A 52 10.24 -1.61 -6.05
N ASP A 53 9.67 -2.80 -5.88
CA ASP A 53 10.45 -4.00 -5.59
C ASP A 53 11.48 -4.27 -6.68
N ARG A 54 11.05 -4.24 -7.94
CA ARG A 54 11.94 -4.49 -9.07
C ARG A 54 13.05 -3.44 -9.17
N GLU A 55 12.68 -2.17 -9.17
CA GLU A 55 13.64 -1.08 -9.31
C GLU A 55 14.61 -1.01 -8.14
N PHE A 56 14.12 -1.27 -6.93
CA PHE A 56 14.98 -1.32 -5.75
C PHE A 56 16.04 -2.40 -5.88
N ARG A 57 15.65 -3.61 -6.28
CA ARG A 57 16.58 -4.74 -6.46
C ARG A 57 17.62 -4.46 -7.53
N GLU A 58 17.22 -3.77 -8.61
CA GLU A 58 18.12 -3.44 -9.72
C GLU A 58 19.08 -2.30 -9.39
N SER A 59 18.65 -1.33 -8.60
CA SER A 59 19.35 -0.04 -8.44
C SER A 59 20.17 0.07 -7.17
N ILE A 60 19.82 -0.65 -6.10
CA ILE A 60 20.44 -0.42 -4.79
C ILE A 60 21.93 -0.70 -4.77
N ASN A 61 22.40 -1.66 -5.53
CA ASN A 61 23.82 -2.01 -5.59
C ASN A 61 24.65 -1.00 -6.37
N LEU A 62 24.01 -0.10 -7.12
CA LEU A 62 24.66 0.93 -7.90
C LEU A 62 24.87 2.23 -7.10
N CYS A 63 24.27 2.31 -5.90
CA CYS A 63 24.37 3.49 -5.04
C CYS A 63 25.66 3.48 -4.24
N THR A 64 26.17 4.69 -3.90
CA THR A 64 27.24 4.83 -2.92
C THR A 64 26.78 4.34 -1.56
N ALA A 65 27.70 4.04 -0.65
CA ALA A 65 27.35 3.57 0.69
C ALA A 65 26.51 4.60 1.45
N GLU A 66 26.84 5.89 1.35
CA GLU A 66 26.08 6.98 2.01
C GLU A 66 24.68 7.13 1.40
N ALA A 67 24.61 7.18 0.08
CA ALA A 67 23.34 7.29 -0.63
C ALA A 67 22.46 6.08 -0.35
N ARG A 68 23.06 4.88 -0.27
CA ARG A 68 22.34 3.65 0.08
C ARG A 68 21.70 3.75 1.46
N ALA A 69 22.45 4.18 2.48
CA ALA A 69 21.94 4.27 3.85
C ALA A 69 20.74 5.22 3.93
N THR A 70 20.85 6.41 3.33
CA THR A 70 19.76 7.39 3.31
C THR A 70 18.55 6.85 2.56
N THR A 71 18.76 6.22 1.42
CA THR A 71 17.70 5.64 0.59
C THR A 71 16.96 4.54 1.35
N LEU A 72 17.69 3.66 2.03
CA LEU A 72 17.09 2.57 2.81
C LEU A 72 16.20 3.11 3.92
N ASP A 73 16.66 4.13 4.65
CA ASP A 73 15.90 4.71 5.76
C ASP A 73 14.62 5.40 5.26
N VAL A 74 14.73 6.18 4.19
CA VAL A 74 13.57 6.90 3.64
C VAL A 74 12.56 5.91 3.06
N LEU A 75 13.02 4.92 2.30
CA LEU A 75 12.14 3.92 1.70
C LEU A 75 11.46 3.07 2.78
N GLU A 76 12.17 2.70 3.84
CA GLU A 76 11.57 2.00 4.98
C GLU A 76 10.42 2.81 5.57
N GLY A 77 10.63 4.11 5.79
CA GLY A 77 9.57 5.00 6.29
C GLY A 77 8.35 5.01 5.39
N CYS A 78 8.55 5.07 4.07
CA CYS A 78 7.46 5.03 3.10
C CYS A 78 6.69 3.69 3.15
N ILE A 79 7.40 2.58 3.25
CA ILE A 79 6.81 1.24 3.33
C ILE A 79 6.00 1.08 4.62
N LEU A 80 6.53 1.55 5.76
CA LEU A 80 5.82 1.49 7.04
C LEU A 80 4.56 2.36 7.03
N GLN A 81 4.61 3.53 6.42
CA GLN A 81 3.45 4.41 6.28
C GLN A 81 2.36 3.76 5.43
N CYS A 82 2.75 3.19 4.30
CA CYS A 82 1.85 2.48 3.40
C CYS A 82 1.21 1.27 4.11
N LYS A 83 1.99 0.53 4.86
CA LYS A 83 1.50 -0.60 5.66
C LYS A 83 0.46 -0.16 6.68
N ALA A 84 0.71 0.96 7.38
CA ALA A 84 -0.22 1.49 8.37
C ALA A 84 -1.57 1.87 7.72
N THR A 85 -1.53 2.52 6.55
CA THR A 85 -2.75 2.84 5.80
C THR A 85 -3.51 1.56 5.43
N CYS A 86 -2.80 0.55 4.95
CA CYS A 86 -3.41 -0.73 4.58
C CYS A 86 -4.01 -1.46 5.78
N GLU A 87 -3.40 -1.37 6.95
CA GLU A 87 -3.94 -1.96 8.18
C GLU A 87 -5.25 -1.30 8.58
N GLU A 88 -5.35 0.03 8.48
CA GLU A 88 -6.60 0.74 8.74
C GLU A 88 -7.69 0.34 7.75
N LEU A 89 -7.34 0.23 6.47
CA LEU A 89 -8.28 -0.22 5.44
C LEU A 89 -8.70 -1.67 5.64
N ARG A 90 -7.79 -2.53 6.08
CA ARG A 90 -8.13 -3.91 6.44
C ARG A 90 -9.24 -3.95 7.50
N ASP A 91 -9.13 -3.12 8.52
CA ASP A 91 -10.12 -3.09 9.59
C ASP A 91 -11.48 -2.65 9.06
N VAL A 92 -11.51 -1.64 8.18
CA VAL A 92 -12.73 -1.18 7.52
C VAL A 92 -13.34 -2.30 6.67
N ILE A 93 -12.53 -2.93 5.83
CA ILE A 93 -12.97 -4.03 4.94
C ILE A 93 -13.55 -5.16 5.77
N ASN A 94 -12.89 -5.54 6.86
CA ASN A 94 -13.37 -6.61 7.73
C ASN A 94 -14.68 -6.28 8.43
N ARG A 95 -14.86 -5.03 8.87
CA ARG A 95 -16.13 -4.61 9.48
C ARG A 95 -17.28 -4.73 8.49
N ILE A 96 -17.07 -4.38 7.23
CA ILE A 96 -18.10 -4.52 6.20
C ILE A 96 -18.36 -6.00 5.90
N ARG A 97 -17.30 -6.81 5.71
CA ARG A 97 -17.42 -8.23 5.38
C ARG A 97 -18.17 -9.02 6.45
N ARG A 98 -17.99 -8.68 7.72
CA ARG A 98 -18.61 -9.37 8.86
C ARG A 98 -20.02 -8.89 9.14
N SER A 99 -20.45 -7.80 8.54
CA SER A 99 -21.78 -7.24 8.77
C SER A 99 -22.84 -8.04 8.03
N LYS A 100 -24.00 -8.22 8.66
CA LYS A 100 -25.17 -8.81 8.03
C LYS A 100 -25.83 -7.84 7.05
N ALA A 101 -25.71 -6.54 7.31
CA ALA A 101 -26.24 -5.47 6.46
C ALA A 101 -25.07 -4.75 5.77
N LYS A 102 -24.43 -5.43 4.82
CA LYS A 102 -23.20 -4.95 4.18
C LYS A 102 -23.34 -3.59 3.49
N LYS A 103 -24.45 -3.35 2.78
CA LYS A 103 -24.68 -2.05 2.12
C LYS A 103 -24.77 -0.91 3.13
N VAL A 104 -25.48 -1.11 4.23
CA VAL A 104 -25.59 -0.12 5.30
C VAL A 104 -24.22 0.11 5.92
N ARG A 105 -23.50 -0.96 6.21
CA ARG A 105 -22.17 -0.86 6.80
C ARG A 105 -21.19 -0.14 5.88
N ALA A 106 -21.25 -0.42 4.59
CA ALA A 106 -20.42 0.28 3.59
C ALA A 106 -20.67 1.79 3.62
N ARG A 107 -21.92 2.22 3.77
CA ARG A 107 -22.26 3.65 3.90
C ARG A 107 -21.70 4.26 5.18
N LEU A 108 -21.79 3.54 6.29
CA LEU A 108 -21.25 3.99 7.57
C LEU A 108 -19.72 4.12 7.53
N GLU A 109 -19.06 3.29 6.76
CA GLU A 109 -17.60 3.28 6.62
C GLU A 109 -17.09 4.17 5.47
N ALA A 110 -17.98 4.78 4.69
CA ALA A 110 -17.60 5.55 3.50
C ALA A 110 -16.58 6.66 3.79
N GLY A 111 -16.73 7.37 4.91
CA GLY A 111 -15.79 8.43 5.30
C GLY A 111 -14.37 7.89 5.53
N LYS A 112 -14.27 6.74 6.19
CA LYS A 112 -12.98 6.08 6.44
C LYS A 112 -12.36 5.53 5.17
N ILE A 113 -13.18 5.02 4.25
CA ILE A 113 -12.70 4.57 2.94
C ILE A 113 -12.11 5.74 2.17
N ARG A 114 -12.81 6.87 2.09
CA ARG A 114 -12.31 8.07 1.40
C ARG A 114 -11.03 8.61 2.02
N GLU A 115 -10.95 8.62 3.34
CA GLU A 115 -9.73 9.01 4.06
C GLU A 115 -8.57 8.09 3.69
N GLY A 116 -8.81 6.78 3.71
CA GLY A 116 -7.81 5.79 3.33
C GLY A 116 -7.37 5.95 1.87
N LEU A 117 -8.30 6.24 0.96
CA LEU A 117 -7.98 6.48 -0.46
C LEU A 117 -7.05 7.68 -0.63
N LYS A 118 -7.28 8.77 0.10
CA LYS A 118 -6.40 9.94 0.08
C LYS A 118 -5.00 9.59 0.57
N ARG A 119 -4.89 8.79 1.63
CA ARG A 119 -3.61 8.35 2.16
C ARG A 119 -2.88 7.43 1.18
N LEU A 120 -3.59 6.51 0.53
CA LEU A 120 -3.00 5.65 -0.48
C LEU A 120 -2.46 6.45 -1.66
N GLU A 121 -3.19 7.48 -2.10
CA GLU A 121 -2.73 8.35 -3.18
C GLU A 121 -1.43 9.07 -2.79
N ARG A 122 -1.35 9.58 -1.57
CA ARG A 122 -0.14 10.20 -1.04
C ARG A 122 1.00 9.18 -0.96
N ASP A 123 0.73 7.99 -0.44
CA ASP A 123 1.73 6.94 -0.28
C ASP A 123 2.30 6.50 -1.64
N LYS A 124 1.44 6.33 -2.65
CA LYS A 124 1.88 6.00 -4.01
C LYS A 124 2.77 7.10 -4.59
N SER A 125 2.38 8.35 -4.42
CA SER A 125 3.16 9.50 -4.92
C SER A 125 4.53 9.55 -4.26
N THR A 126 4.59 9.30 -2.95
CA THR A 126 5.84 9.28 -2.19
C THR A 126 6.75 8.15 -2.68
N LEU A 127 6.20 6.96 -2.90
CA LEU A 127 6.96 5.82 -3.40
C LEU A 127 7.52 6.08 -4.80
N ARG A 128 6.71 6.64 -5.70
CA ARG A 128 7.15 6.98 -7.05
C ARG A 128 8.26 8.03 -7.05
N LEU A 129 8.11 9.06 -6.21
CA LEU A 129 9.12 10.10 -6.07
C LEU A 129 10.43 9.52 -5.53
N MET A 130 10.33 8.64 -4.56
CA MET A 130 11.47 7.95 -3.98
C MET A 130 12.22 7.13 -5.02
N MET A 131 11.50 6.38 -5.84
CA MET A 131 12.11 5.57 -6.90
C MET A 131 12.75 6.42 -7.98
N ALA A 132 12.15 7.56 -8.33
CA ALA A 132 12.75 8.51 -9.27
C ALA A 132 14.09 9.06 -8.74
N THR A 133 14.24 9.18 -7.43
CA THR A 133 15.50 9.64 -6.80
C THR A 133 16.58 8.55 -6.87
N ILE A 134 16.20 7.26 -6.80
CA ILE A 134 17.15 6.14 -6.85
C ILE A 134 17.64 5.89 -8.29
N THR A 135 16.74 5.98 -9.23
CA THR A 135 17.05 5.73 -10.64
C THR A 135 17.58 7.00 -11.32
#